data_a77cff173373320b538937c3d2a20179
#
_entry.id   a77cff173373320b538937c3d2a20179
#
_cell.length_a   1.000
_cell.length_b   1.000
_cell.length_c   1.000
_cell.angle_alpha   90.00
_cell.angle_beta   90.00
_cell.angle_gamma   90.00
#
_symmetry.space_group_name_H-M   'P 1'
#
loop_
_entity.id
_entity.type
_entity.pdbx_description
1 polymer ?
#
loop_
_entity_poly.entity_id
_entity_poly.type
_entity_poly.pdbx_seq_one_letter_code
_entity_poly.pdbx_strand_id
1 'polypeptide(L)'
;FGHFEIQSFKFNHYKVCDDGFKSADLLDKSKLTISGHFHHREERKYENGKILYVGNPFQMDFGDINSSKGYYILDFETLEYEFTQNKKSPEHHKLKLSELLTAKDKKWQKKVAGNFVKFYVDQQITNDDIDALLQMLSKLKPLSLNVDYTNRIDFKVEDDTGYDFSG
;
A
#
# COMPACT_ATOMS: atom_id res chain seq x y z
N PHE A 1 22.04 -10.33 -12.05
CA PHE A 1 20.64 -10.39 -11.59
C PHE A 1 20.54 -11.27 -10.36
N GLY A 2 19.68 -10.91 -9.41
CA GLY A 2 19.43 -11.70 -8.23
C GLY A 2 18.20 -11.33 -7.44
N HIS A 3 18.08 -11.95 -6.26
CA HIS A 3 17.02 -11.71 -5.29
C HIS A 3 17.68 -11.63 -3.92
N PHE A 4 18.30 -10.48 -3.62
CA PHE A 4 19.23 -10.31 -2.52
C PHE A 4 18.70 -9.33 -1.49
N GLU A 5 19.16 -9.50 -0.26
CA GLU A 5 19.22 -8.43 0.72
C GLU A 5 20.56 -7.71 0.58
N ILE A 6 20.51 -6.38 0.44
CA ILE A 6 21.70 -5.53 0.35
C ILE A 6 21.62 -4.47 1.43
N GLN A 7 22.68 -4.36 2.22
CA GLN A 7 22.77 -3.43 3.33
C GLN A 7 22.47 -1.99 2.93
N SER A 8 21.82 -1.29 3.81
CA SER A 8 21.42 0.12 3.70
C SER A 8 20.28 0.40 2.72
N PHE A 9 19.87 -0.53 1.85
CA PHE A 9 18.70 -0.34 0.99
C PHE A 9 17.39 -0.46 1.79
N LYS A 10 16.33 0.12 1.27
CA LYS A 10 15.01 0.17 1.95
C LYS A 10 14.15 -1.03 1.58
N PHE A 11 13.68 -1.76 2.58
CA PHE A 11 12.59 -2.73 2.40
C PHE A 11 11.30 -2.04 1.96
N ASN A 12 11.00 -0.91 2.64
CA ASN A 12 9.85 -0.05 2.41
C ASN A 12 10.18 1.38 2.86
N HIS A 13 9.18 2.24 2.96
CA HIS A 13 9.38 3.64 3.37
C HIS A 13 9.95 3.83 4.77
N TYR A 14 9.88 2.82 5.64
CA TYR A 14 10.19 2.93 7.08
C TYR A 14 11.39 2.10 7.54
N LYS A 15 11.70 1.02 6.83
CA LYS A 15 12.70 0.05 7.28
C LYS A 15 13.85 -0.06 6.29
N VAL A 16 15.06 0.10 6.80
CA VAL A 16 16.34 -0.10 6.08
C VAL A 16 16.86 -1.50 6.38
N CYS A 17 17.53 -2.12 5.43
CA CYS A 17 18.17 -3.41 5.56
C CYS A 17 19.52 -3.24 6.28
N ASP A 18 19.69 -3.90 7.41
CA ASP A 18 20.92 -3.85 8.19
C ASP A 18 21.87 -5.03 7.87
N ASP A 19 21.30 -6.10 7.29
CA ASP A 19 22.00 -7.33 6.92
C ASP A 19 22.13 -7.51 5.40
N GLY A 20 22.77 -8.60 4.98
CA GLY A 20 22.90 -8.99 3.58
C GLY A 20 24.23 -8.55 2.97
N PHE A 21 24.28 -8.54 1.65
CA PHE A 21 25.49 -8.20 0.91
C PHE A 21 25.87 -6.73 1.07
N LYS A 22 27.17 -6.47 1.10
CA LYS A 22 27.66 -5.09 0.96
C LYS A 22 27.66 -4.69 -0.52
N SER A 23 27.29 -3.45 -0.80
CA SER A 23 27.27 -2.91 -2.17
C SER A 23 28.63 -3.06 -2.87
N ALA A 24 29.72 -2.87 -2.14
CA ALA A 24 31.08 -3.01 -2.67
C ALA A 24 31.35 -4.42 -3.20
N ASP A 25 30.97 -5.47 -2.45
CA ASP A 25 31.25 -6.88 -2.83
C ASP A 25 30.53 -7.26 -4.14
N LEU A 26 29.38 -6.67 -4.42
CA LEU A 26 28.62 -6.88 -5.64
C LEU A 26 29.22 -6.10 -6.82
N LEU A 27 29.65 -4.86 -6.57
CA LEU A 27 30.17 -3.96 -7.61
C LEU A 27 31.62 -4.26 -7.98
N ASP A 28 32.35 -5.01 -7.17
CA ASP A 28 33.67 -5.59 -7.56
C ASP A 28 33.50 -6.58 -8.71
N LYS A 29 32.34 -7.21 -8.86
CA LYS A 29 32.06 -8.25 -9.85
C LYS A 29 31.19 -7.80 -11.01
N SER A 30 30.49 -6.68 -10.88
CA SER A 30 29.57 -6.24 -11.91
C SER A 30 29.38 -4.71 -11.91
N LYS A 31 29.27 -4.12 -13.10
CA LYS A 31 28.96 -2.69 -13.27
C LYS A 31 27.49 -2.38 -13.02
N LEU A 32 26.61 -3.36 -13.11
CA LEU A 32 25.19 -3.23 -12.89
C LEU A 32 24.66 -4.46 -12.13
N THR A 33 24.19 -4.26 -10.91
CA THR A 33 23.48 -5.27 -10.14
C THR A 33 22.00 -4.91 -10.10
N ILE A 34 21.14 -5.84 -10.56
CA ILE A 34 19.68 -5.71 -10.50
C ILE A 34 19.14 -6.76 -9.55
N SER A 35 18.40 -6.33 -8.53
CA SER A 35 17.83 -7.20 -7.52
C SER A 35 16.30 -7.03 -7.40
N GLY A 36 15.61 -8.14 -7.17
CA GLY A 36 14.30 -8.19 -6.57
C GLY A 36 14.37 -8.18 -5.04
N HIS A 37 13.39 -8.80 -4.36
CA HIS A 37 13.21 -8.94 -2.92
C HIS A 37 12.50 -7.74 -2.27
N PHE A 38 13.05 -6.53 -2.37
CA PHE A 38 12.40 -5.36 -1.78
C PHE A 38 11.30 -4.83 -2.68
N HIS A 39 10.14 -4.53 -2.08
CA HIS A 39 8.98 -3.97 -2.77
C HIS A 39 9.17 -2.51 -3.16
N HIS A 40 10.11 -1.85 -2.49
CA HIS A 40 10.46 -0.47 -2.78
C HIS A 40 11.46 -0.41 -3.94
N ARG A 41 11.15 0.40 -4.95
CA ARG A 41 12.04 0.67 -6.07
C ARG A 41 13.10 1.67 -5.64
N GLU A 42 14.38 1.30 -5.73
CA GLU A 42 15.48 2.17 -5.35
C GLU A 42 16.69 1.96 -6.28
N GLU A 43 17.26 3.04 -6.76
CA GLU A 43 18.51 3.04 -7.53
C GLU A 43 19.59 3.77 -6.75
N ARG A 44 20.78 3.20 -6.70
CA ARG A 44 21.99 3.86 -6.20
C ARG A 44 23.12 3.75 -7.20
N LYS A 45 23.76 4.89 -7.44
CA LYS A 45 24.95 5.01 -8.29
C LYS A 45 26.17 5.13 -7.39
N TYR A 46 27.19 4.38 -7.77
CA TYR A 46 28.50 4.36 -7.12
C TYR A 46 29.56 4.67 -8.16
N GLU A 47 30.79 4.93 -7.75
CA GLU A 47 31.90 5.25 -8.63
C GLU A 47 32.16 4.12 -9.65
N ASN A 48 32.07 2.86 -9.22
CA ASN A 48 32.35 1.67 -10.02
C ASN A 48 31.11 0.97 -10.60
N GLY A 49 29.89 1.51 -10.40
CA GLY A 49 28.69 0.90 -10.97
C GLY A 49 27.37 1.36 -10.36
N LYS A 50 26.30 0.58 -10.62
CA LYS A 50 24.95 0.88 -10.18
C LYS A 50 24.30 -0.34 -9.51
N ILE A 51 23.47 -0.12 -8.51
CA ILE A 51 22.59 -1.14 -7.93
C ILE A 51 21.17 -0.66 -8.07
N LEU A 52 20.32 -1.52 -8.62
CA LEU A 52 18.90 -1.27 -8.85
C LEU A 52 18.04 -2.32 -8.16
N TYR A 53 17.20 -1.91 -7.21
CA TYR A 53 16.04 -2.68 -6.80
C TYR A 53 14.85 -2.34 -7.68
N VAL A 54 14.31 -3.34 -8.36
CA VAL A 54 13.22 -3.13 -9.34
C VAL A 54 11.87 -2.85 -8.68
N GLY A 55 11.69 -3.28 -7.43
CA GLY A 55 10.42 -3.19 -6.73
C GLY A 55 9.35 -4.13 -7.29
N ASN A 56 8.10 -3.87 -6.95
CA ASN A 56 6.94 -4.63 -7.44
C ASN A 56 6.38 -4.05 -8.73
N PRO A 57 5.82 -4.87 -9.64
CA PRO A 57 5.14 -4.37 -10.84
C PRO A 57 3.78 -3.73 -10.56
N PHE A 58 3.17 -3.99 -9.39
CA PHE A 58 1.90 -3.42 -8.90
C PHE A 58 1.92 -3.35 -7.37
N GLN A 59 0.94 -2.69 -6.77
CA GLN A 59 0.82 -2.60 -5.31
C GLN A 59 0.38 -3.95 -4.73
N MET A 60 1.14 -4.46 -3.76
CA MET A 60 0.86 -5.74 -3.09
C MET A 60 0.01 -5.57 -1.83
N ASP A 61 0.13 -4.44 -1.16
CA ASP A 61 -0.58 -4.14 0.09
C ASP A 61 -0.74 -2.62 0.33
N PHE A 62 -1.36 -2.27 1.46
CA PHE A 62 -1.57 -0.88 1.88
C PHE A 62 -0.28 -0.13 2.28
N GLY A 63 0.86 -0.79 2.37
CA GLY A 63 2.18 -0.18 2.55
C GLY A 63 2.73 0.39 1.24
N ASP A 64 2.21 -0.06 0.11
CA ASP A 64 2.63 0.36 -1.22
C ASP A 64 1.88 1.62 -1.74
N ILE A 65 0.94 2.16 -0.96
CA ILE A 65 0.18 3.37 -1.33
C ILE A 65 1.15 4.51 -1.65
N ASN A 66 0.87 5.24 -2.73
CA ASN A 66 1.70 6.33 -3.26
C ASN A 66 3.07 5.89 -3.80
N SER A 67 3.35 4.59 -3.90
CA SER A 67 4.55 4.09 -4.56
C SER A 67 4.33 3.96 -6.07
N SER A 68 5.28 4.45 -6.86
CA SER A 68 5.28 4.23 -8.30
C SER A 68 5.69 2.79 -8.60
N LYS A 69 4.77 1.97 -9.07
CA LYS A 69 4.97 0.56 -9.42
C LYS A 69 5.06 0.39 -10.93
N GLY A 70 5.80 -0.62 -11.39
CA GLY A 70 6.00 -0.85 -12.81
C GLY A 70 7.08 -1.87 -13.09
N TYR A 71 7.67 -1.78 -14.27
CA TYR A 71 8.72 -2.68 -14.73
C TYR A 71 9.81 -1.92 -15.46
N TYR A 72 10.94 -2.58 -15.66
CA TYR A 72 12.08 -2.06 -16.38
C TYR A 72 12.27 -2.80 -17.69
N ILE A 73 12.66 -2.07 -18.71
CA ILE A 73 13.20 -2.60 -19.97
C ILE A 73 14.70 -2.34 -19.94
N LEU A 74 15.50 -3.40 -20.05
CA LEU A 74 16.94 -3.33 -20.03
C LEU A 74 17.49 -3.67 -21.41
N ASP A 75 18.37 -2.83 -21.92
CA ASP A 75 19.24 -3.13 -23.05
C ASP A 75 20.49 -3.84 -22.52
N PHE A 76 20.73 -5.08 -22.96
CA PHE A 76 21.83 -5.90 -22.49
C PHE A 76 23.19 -5.52 -23.11
N GLU A 77 23.19 -4.80 -24.22
CA GLU A 77 24.44 -4.37 -24.88
C GLU A 77 24.97 -3.09 -24.22
N THR A 78 24.08 -2.15 -23.97
CA THR A 78 24.44 -0.85 -23.38
C THR A 78 24.35 -0.81 -21.86
N LEU A 79 23.63 -1.75 -21.23
CA LEU A 79 23.24 -1.78 -19.82
C LEU A 79 22.40 -0.55 -19.41
N GLU A 80 21.79 0.12 -20.37
CA GLU A 80 20.82 1.17 -20.10
C GLU A 80 19.44 0.57 -19.87
N TYR A 81 18.66 1.21 -19.01
CA TYR A 81 17.32 0.73 -18.67
C TYR A 81 16.33 1.88 -18.50
N GLU A 82 15.09 1.60 -18.86
CA GLU A 82 13.98 2.52 -18.74
C GLU A 82 12.89 1.95 -17.83
N PHE A 83 12.34 2.79 -16.96
CA PHE A 83 11.21 2.43 -16.11
C PHE A 83 9.88 2.79 -16.76
N THR A 84 9.00 1.81 -16.88
CA THR A 84 7.62 2.00 -17.32
C THR A 84 6.66 1.82 -16.16
N GLN A 85 5.94 2.90 -15.80
CA GLN A 85 4.96 2.84 -14.72
C GLN A 85 3.73 2.03 -15.11
N ASN A 86 3.30 1.11 -14.26
CA ASN A 86 2.04 0.40 -14.40
C ASN A 86 0.89 1.26 -13.84
N LYS A 87 0.08 1.81 -14.75
CA LYS A 87 -1.11 2.63 -14.43
C LYS A 87 -2.43 1.88 -14.58
N LYS A 88 -2.38 0.55 -14.84
CA LYS A 88 -3.57 -0.25 -15.16
C LYS A 88 -3.94 -1.25 -14.08
N SER A 89 -3.03 -1.59 -13.19
CA SER A 89 -3.33 -2.50 -12.10
C SER A 89 -4.17 -1.81 -11.02
N PRO A 90 -4.98 -2.60 -10.30
CA PRO A 90 -5.67 -2.10 -9.10
C PRO A 90 -4.70 -1.48 -8.09
N GLU A 91 -5.19 -0.48 -7.38
CA GLU A 91 -4.45 0.23 -6.35
C GLU A 91 -5.06 0.00 -4.96
N HIS A 92 -4.28 0.24 -3.92
CA HIS A 92 -4.74 0.24 -2.53
C HIS A 92 -5.03 1.68 -2.10
N HIS A 93 -6.21 1.90 -1.53
CA HIS A 93 -6.63 3.22 -1.06
C HIS A 93 -7.11 3.16 0.39
N LYS A 94 -6.69 4.16 1.18
CA LYS A 94 -7.24 4.45 2.50
C LYS A 94 -8.20 5.63 2.37
N LEU A 95 -9.42 5.46 2.84
CA LEU A 95 -10.46 6.49 2.83
C LEU A 95 -10.97 6.68 4.25
N LYS A 96 -11.30 7.92 4.62
CA LYS A 96 -11.91 8.25 5.90
C LYS A 96 -13.33 8.76 5.70
N LEU A 97 -14.21 8.45 6.67
CA LEU A 97 -15.58 8.96 6.68
C LEU A 97 -15.60 10.48 6.65
N SER A 98 -14.77 11.14 7.48
CA SER A 98 -14.64 12.60 7.53
C SER A 98 -14.29 13.22 6.18
N GLU A 99 -13.43 12.56 5.40
CA GLU A 99 -13.05 13.01 4.07
C GLU A 99 -14.21 12.86 3.06
N LEU A 100 -14.95 11.76 3.12
CA LEU A 100 -16.08 11.51 2.23
C LEU A 100 -17.21 12.51 2.45
N LEU A 101 -17.53 12.83 3.70
CA LEU A 101 -18.61 13.75 4.04
C LEU A 101 -18.30 15.20 3.66
N THR A 102 -17.03 15.57 3.62
CA THR A 102 -16.58 16.92 3.23
C THR A 102 -16.20 17.05 1.76
N ALA A 103 -16.17 15.94 1.03
CA ALA A 103 -15.77 15.92 -0.37
C ALA A 103 -16.76 16.68 -1.26
N LYS A 104 -16.27 17.74 -1.91
CA LYS A 104 -17.08 18.55 -2.85
C LYS A 104 -17.26 17.86 -4.21
N ASP A 105 -16.44 16.86 -4.52
CA ASP A 105 -16.51 16.11 -5.78
C ASP A 105 -16.54 14.60 -5.51
N LYS A 106 -16.85 13.85 -6.57
CA LYS A 106 -16.96 12.39 -6.50
C LYS A 106 -15.69 11.65 -6.94
N LYS A 107 -14.51 12.30 -6.90
CA LYS A 107 -13.25 11.68 -7.29
C LYS A 107 -12.88 10.47 -6.45
N TRP A 108 -13.33 10.42 -5.20
CA TRP A 108 -13.16 9.27 -4.32
C TRP A 108 -13.81 7.99 -4.88
N GLN A 109 -14.85 8.10 -5.71
CA GLN A 109 -15.48 6.93 -6.34
C GLN A 109 -14.49 6.17 -7.24
N LYS A 110 -13.58 6.88 -7.92
CA LYS A 110 -12.52 6.26 -8.74
C LYS A 110 -11.50 5.50 -7.89
N LYS A 111 -11.31 5.91 -6.63
CA LYS A 111 -10.44 5.19 -5.69
C LYS A 111 -11.09 3.91 -5.16
N VAL A 112 -12.42 3.82 -5.22
CA VAL A 112 -13.17 2.64 -4.78
C VAL A 112 -13.34 1.64 -5.91
N ALA A 113 -13.79 2.10 -7.08
CA ALA A 113 -14.15 1.23 -8.20
C ALA A 113 -12.96 0.41 -8.70
N GLY A 114 -13.04 -0.92 -8.60
CA GLY A 114 -12.00 -1.84 -9.06
C GLY A 114 -10.70 -1.83 -8.26
N ASN A 115 -10.69 -1.29 -7.06
CA ASN A 115 -9.51 -1.14 -6.21
C ASN A 115 -9.68 -1.83 -4.85
N PHE A 116 -8.58 -1.96 -4.10
CA PHE A 116 -8.58 -2.44 -2.72
C PHE A 116 -8.75 -1.26 -1.77
N VAL A 117 -9.79 -1.28 -0.93
CA VAL A 117 -10.15 -0.15 -0.09
C VAL A 117 -10.11 -0.52 1.39
N LYS A 118 -9.42 0.27 2.20
CA LYS A 118 -9.55 0.29 3.65
C LYS A 118 -10.27 1.57 4.04
N PHE A 119 -11.49 1.42 4.56
CA PHE A 119 -12.36 2.50 4.95
C PHE A 119 -12.35 2.68 6.47
N TYR A 120 -11.99 3.88 6.93
CA TYR A 120 -11.92 4.22 8.34
C TYR A 120 -13.17 5.02 8.75
N VAL A 121 -13.89 4.50 9.73
CA VAL A 121 -14.97 5.23 10.41
C VAL A 121 -14.33 6.02 11.55
N ASP A 122 -13.87 7.23 11.24
CA ASP A 122 -13.08 8.10 12.13
C ASP A 122 -13.91 9.14 12.88
N GLN A 123 -15.23 9.10 12.76
CA GLN A 123 -16.17 9.95 13.50
C GLN A 123 -17.48 9.22 13.78
N GLN A 124 -18.32 9.82 14.65
CA GLN A 124 -19.62 9.25 15.00
C GLN A 124 -20.57 9.25 13.80
N ILE A 125 -21.27 8.15 13.61
CA ILE A 125 -22.28 7.94 12.58
C ILE A 125 -23.32 6.94 13.11
N THR A 126 -24.58 7.09 12.73
CA THR A 126 -25.62 6.12 13.08
C THR A 126 -25.43 4.79 12.35
N ASN A 127 -25.96 3.69 12.89
CA ASN A 127 -25.89 2.39 12.23
C ASN A 127 -26.56 2.42 10.85
N ASP A 128 -27.70 3.06 10.73
CA ASP A 128 -28.44 3.16 9.46
C ASP A 128 -27.64 3.93 8.39
N ASP A 129 -27.00 5.03 8.79
CA ASP A 129 -26.18 5.84 7.87
C ASP A 129 -24.92 5.11 7.43
N ILE A 130 -24.26 4.38 8.34
CA ILE A 130 -23.07 3.59 7.97
C ILE A 130 -23.45 2.45 7.03
N ASP A 131 -24.57 1.76 7.27
CA ASP A 131 -25.03 0.68 6.41
C ASP A 131 -25.38 1.21 5.00
N ALA A 132 -26.07 2.36 4.92
CA ALA A 132 -26.37 3.00 3.64
C ALA A 132 -25.07 3.38 2.89
N LEU A 133 -24.08 3.91 3.61
CA LEU A 133 -22.77 4.29 3.03
C LEU A 133 -22.02 3.06 2.54
N LEU A 134 -21.95 1.97 3.32
CA LEU A 134 -21.28 0.73 2.92
C LEU A 134 -21.96 0.09 1.72
N GLN A 135 -23.28 0.12 1.64
CA GLN A 135 -24.01 -0.32 0.45
C GLN A 135 -23.65 0.53 -0.78
N MET A 136 -23.54 1.85 -0.60
CA MET A 136 -23.15 2.76 -1.69
C MET A 136 -21.70 2.46 -2.17
N LEU A 137 -20.75 2.27 -1.23
CA LEU A 137 -19.37 1.90 -1.56
C LEU A 137 -19.30 0.54 -2.28
N SER A 138 -20.08 -0.44 -1.83
CA SER A 138 -20.13 -1.78 -2.43
C SER A 138 -20.70 -1.76 -3.86
N LYS A 139 -21.66 -0.89 -4.15
CA LYS A 139 -22.19 -0.70 -5.52
C LYS A 139 -21.15 -0.22 -6.51
N LEU A 140 -20.06 0.39 -6.06
CA LEU A 140 -18.91 0.78 -6.90
C LEU A 140 -18.00 -0.40 -7.24
N LYS A 141 -18.29 -1.60 -6.74
CA LYS A 141 -17.55 -2.85 -7.02
C LYS A 141 -16.05 -2.75 -6.72
N PRO A 142 -15.65 -2.42 -5.48
CA PRO A 142 -14.25 -2.57 -5.08
C PRO A 142 -13.83 -4.04 -5.16
N LEU A 143 -12.53 -4.31 -5.36
CA LEU A 143 -11.98 -5.66 -5.26
C LEU A 143 -11.99 -6.16 -3.81
N SER A 144 -11.81 -5.25 -2.87
CA SER A 144 -11.93 -5.50 -1.42
C SER A 144 -12.36 -4.22 -0.74
N LEU A 145 -13.25 -4.34 0.25
CA LEU A 145 -13.66 -3.25 1.13
C LEU A 145 -13.53 -3.71 2.59
N ASN A 146 -12.46 -3.26 3.24
CA ASN A 146 -12.21 -3.52 4.66
C ASN A 146 -12.62 -2.29 5.46
N VAL A 147 -13.48 -2.47 6.47
CA VAL A 147 -13.97 -1.37 7.33
C VAL A 147 -13.25 -1.43 8.67
N ASP A 148 -12.71 -0.30 9.09
CA ASP A 148 -12.00 -0.14 10.35
C ASP A 148 -12.68 0.96 11.18
N TYR A 149 -13.22 0.59 12.34
CA TYR A 149 -13.87 1.50 13.27
C TYR A 149 -12.81 2.03 14.26
N THR A 150 -12.20 3.16 13.94
CA THR A 150 -11.12 3.77 14.76
C THR A 150 -11.63 4.38 16.07
N ASN A 151 -12.93 4.68 16.17
CA ASN A 151 -13.59 5.20 17.37
C ASN A 151 -14.75 4.28 17.78
N ARG A 152 -14.45 3.06 18.21
CA ARG A 152 -15.41 2.31 19.02
C ARG A 152 -15.51 3.02 20.37
N ILE A 153 -16.42 3.97 20.47
CA ILE A 153 -17.01 4.32 21.78
C ILE A 153 -17.79 3.06 22.14
N ASP A 154 -17.39 2.40 23.22
CA ASP A 154 -18.16 1.33 23.80
C ASP A 154 -19.60 1.81 23.95
N PHE A 155 -20.49 1.30 23.10
CA PHE A 155 -21.91 1.41 23.35
C PHE A 155 -22.12 0.58 24.61
N LYS A 156 -22.22 1.25 25.77
CA LYS A 156 -22.93 0.68 26.90
C LYS A 156 -24.35 0.45 26.39
N VAL A 157 -24.65 -0.78 26.05
CA VAL A 157 -26.04 -1.26 26.01
C VAL A 157 -26.49 -1.06 27.45
N GLU A 158 -27.27 -0.03 27.71
CA GLU A 158 -28.10 0.03 28.91
C GLU A 158 -29.06 -1.12 28.76
N ASP A 159 -28.70 -2.28 29.38
CA ASP A 159 -29.61 -3.40 29.58
C ASP A 159 -30.69 -2.90 30.52
N ASP A 160 -31.75 -2.30 29.95
CA ASP A 160 -33.00 -1.98 30.66
C ASP A 160 -33.87 -3.26 30.70
N THR A 161 -33.28 -4.37 31.16
CA THR A 161 -34.01 -5.56 31.55
C THR A 161 -33.88 -5.73 33.06
N GLY A 162 -34.69 -4.94 33.76
CA GLY A 162 -35.01 -5.19 35.17
C GLY A 162 -35.68 -6.56 35.37
N TYR A 163 -34.92 -7.61 35.37
CA TYR A 163 -35.32 -8.88 35.92
C TYR A 163 -34.44 -9.20 37.13
N ASP A 164 -34.99 -8.91 38.29
CA ASP A 164 -34.52 -9.35 39.60
C ASP A 164 -34.78 -10.85 39.74
N PHE A 165 -33.71 -11.65 39.78
CA PHE A 165 -33.74 -13.04 40.15
C PHE A 165 -33.22 -13.20 41.59
N SER A 166 -33.93 -12.64 42.55
CA SER A 166 -33.84 -13.06 43.96
C SER A 166 -35.00 -14.01 44.27
N GLY A 167 -34.73 -15.33 44.26
CA GLY A 167 -35.61 -16.39 44.64
C GLY A 167 -34.81 -17.64 44.94
#